data_1d6b5fe009e0bc1da76456d22d21963f
#
_entry.id   1d6b5fe009e0bc1da76456d22d21963f
#
_cell.length_a   1.000
_cell.length_b   1.000
_cell.length_c   1.000
_cell.angle_alpha   90.00
_cell.angle_beta   90.00
_cell.angle_gamma   90.00
#
_symmetry.space_group_name_H-M   'P 1'
#
loop_
_entity.id
_entity.type
_entity.pdbx_description
1 polymer ?
#
loop_
_entity_poly.entity_id
_entity_poly.type
_entity_poly.pdbx_seq_one_letter_code
_entity_poly.pdbx_strand_id
1 'polypeptide(L)'
;MSSLFAPFSQRSVTLRNRVAMSPMCMYSCEAMDGVATAWHPAHYGSRAAGGCGLVMLEATAVTPGGVISPQDLGIWSDDHIPGLRAIAESIQYAGAAAAIQIAHAGRKSGTYRPWSPVRGYVPDWPHPRLAPAAIPFREDTPVPPAMTATDRDAM
;
A
#
# COMPACT_ATOMS: atom_id res chain seq x y z
N MET A 1 -1.65 -15.66 -32.33
CA MET A 1 -2.58 -15.14 -31.28
C MET A 1 -1.75 -14.45 -30.23
N SER A 2 -2.20 -13.30 -29.72
CA SER A 2 -1.48 -12.58 -28.66
C SER A 2 -1.45 -13.42 -27.38
N SER A 3 -0.26 -13.60 -26.77
CA SER A 3 -0.09 -14.29 -25.48
C SER A 3 -0.64 -13.51 -24.31
N LEU A 4 -1.01 -12.24 -24.48
CA LEU A 4 -1.48 -11.34 -23.42
C LEU A 4 -2.72 -11.88 -22.69
N PHE A 5 -3.66 -12.46 -23.41
CA PHE A 5 -4.91 -13.01 -22.87
C PHE A 5 -4.84 -14.51 -22.54
N ALA A 6 -3.69 -15.15 -22.78
CA ALA A 6 -3.48 -16.53 -22.36
C ALA A 6 -3.33 -16.61 -20.84
N PRO A 7 -3.87 -17.65 -20.19
CA PRO A 7 -3.64 -17.88 -18.76
C PRO A 7 -2.14 -17.94 -18.42
N PHE A 8 -1.82 -17.52 -17.20
CA PHE A 8 -0.46 -17.56 -16.67
C PHE A 8 -0.46 -18.17 -15.28
N SER A 9 0.31 -19.23 -15.09
CA SER A 9 0.45 -19.89 -13.79
C SER A 9 1.82 -19.64 -13.19
N GLN A 10 1.83 -19.25 -11.93
CA GLN A 10 3.04 -19.14 -11.12
C GLN A 10 2.82 -19.86 -9.80
N ARG A 11 3.58 -20.94 -9.56
CA ARG A 11 3.36 -21.85 -8.43
C ARG A 11 1.90 -22.32 -8.40
N SER A 12 1.19 -22.09 -7.29
CA SER A 12 -0.21 -22.51 -7.09
C SER A 12 -1.25 -21.51 -7.61
N VAL A 13 -0.83 -20.34 -8.12
CA VAL A 13 -1.74 -19.29 -8.58
C VAL A 13 -1.82 -19.29 -10.09
N THR A 14 -3.04 -19.40 -10.64
CA THR A 14 -3.30 -19.24 -12.06
C THR A 14 -4.10 -17.97 -12.32
N LEU A 15 -3.51 -17.06 -13.09
CA LEU A 15 -4.15 -15.85 -13.55
C LEU A 15 -4.89 -16.11 -14.86
N ARG A 16 -6.08 -15.55 -15.04
CA ARG A 16 -6.89 -15.71 -16.27
C ARG A 16 -6.23 -15.10 -17.53
N ASN A 17 -5.31 -14.16 -17.35
CA ASN A 17 -4.52 -13.53 -18.40
C ASN A 17 -3.25 -12.89 -17.81
N ARG A 18 -2.45 -12.20 -18.62
CA ARG A 18 -1.18 -11.60 -18.25
C ARG A 18 -1.28 -10.08 -17.98
N VAL A 19 -2.49 -9.56 -17.79
CA VAL A 19 -2.73 -8.15 -17.44
C VAL A 19 -2.74 -8.02 -15.93
N ALA A 20 -1.82 -7.26 -15.38
CA ALA A 20 -1.75 -6.99 -13.95
C ALA A 20 -1.89 -5.49 -13.68
N MET A 21 -2.73 -5.13 -12.72
CA MET A 21 -2.72 -3.80 -12.12
C MET A 21 -1.58 -3.72 -11.11
N SER A 22 -0.62 -2.82 -11.34
CA SER A 22 0.46 -2.55 -10.38
C SER A 22 -0.04 -1.81 -9.14
N PRO A 23 0.66 -1.90 -8.00
CA PRO A 23 0.28 -1.18 -6.78
C PRO A 23 0.47 0.32 -6.95
N MET A 24 -0.58 1.09 -6.70
CA MET A 24 -0.59 2.56 -6.81
C MET A 24 -1.36 3.16 -5.65
N CYS A 25 -0.68 3.94 -4.81
CA CYS A 25 -1.27 4.55 -3.62
C CYS A 25 -2.42 5.49 -3.97
N MET A 26 -3.55 5.29 -3.30
CA MET A 26 -4.76 6.09 -3.44
C MET A 26 -4.91 7.13 -2.34
N TYR A 27 -4.20 6.96 -1.22
CA TYR A 27 -4.23 7.89 -0.07
C TYR A 27 -5.66 8.23 0.37
N SER A 28 -6.52 7.22 0.49
CA SER A 28 -7.96 7.36 0.68
C SER A 28 -8.48 6.86 2.03
N CYS A 29 -7.60 6.61 3.00
CA CYS A 29 -7.95 6.38 4.41
C CYS A 29 -8.10 7.75 5.10
N GLU A 30 -9.25 8.40 4.92
CA GLU A 30 -9.47 9.78 5.38
C GLU A 30 -9.44 9.93 6.91
N ALA A 31 -9.73 8.86 7.66
CA ALA A 31 -9.61 8.83 9.12
C ALA A 31 -8.15 8.74 9.61
N MET A 32 -7.19 8.53 8.70
CA MET A 32 -5.75 8.41 8.99
C MET A 32 -5.41 7.26 9.96
N ASP A 33 -6.21 6.21 9.93
CA ASP A 33 -6.13 5.01 10.77
C ASP A 33 -5.69 3.75 10.02
N GLY A 34 -5.44 3.87 8.71
CA GLY A 34 -5.08 2.76 7.83
C GLY A 34 -6.25 1.87 7.41
N VAL A 35 -7.46 2.14 7.90
CA VAL A 35 -8.65 1.34 7.60
C VAL A 35 -9.18 1.65 6.21
N ALA A 36 -9.44 0.60 5.42
CA ALA A 36 -10.00 0.75 4.08
C ALA A 36 -11.41 1.36 4.12
N THR A 37 -11.63 2.34 3.26
CA THR A 37 -12.95 2.98 3.06
C THR A 37 -13.73 2.29 1.94
N ALA A 38 -14.99 2.66 1.74
CA ALA A 38 -15.81 2.17 0.63
C ALA A 38 -15.21 2.45 -0.77
N TRP A 39 -14.32 3.41 -0.87
CA TRP A 39 -13.58 3.70 -2.10
C TRP A 39 -12.74 2.52 -2.58
N HIS A 40 -12.04 1.84 -1.67
CA HIS A 40 -11.06 0.81 -2.02
C HIS A 40 -11.68 -0.41 -2.73
N PRO A 41 -12.73 -1.08 -2.22
CA PRO A 41 -13.35 -2.19 -2.97
C PRO A 41 -13.94 -1.73 -4.30
N ALA A 42 -14.52 -0.53 -4.41
CA ALA A 42 -15.02 0.01 -5.67
C ALA A 42 -13.87 0.25 -6.67
N HIS A 43 -12.77 0.85 -6.21
CA HIS A 43 -11.58 1.12 -7.03
C HIS A 43 -10.95 -0.16 -7.56
N TYR A 44 -10.63 -1.12 -6.71
CA TYR A 44 -9.95 -2.35 -7.09
C TYR A 44 -10.88 -3.32 -7.83
N GLY A 45 -12.13 -3.45 -7.36
CA GLY A 45 -13.14 -4.31 -7.99
C GLY A 45 -13.45 -3.89 -9.43
N SER A 46 -13.49 -2.58 -9.71
CA SER A 46 -13.72 -2.08 -11.09
C SER A 46 -12.59 -2.46 -12.05
N ARG A 47 -11.32 -2.51 -11.61
CA ARG A 47 -10.18 -2.95 -12.44
C ARG A 47 -10.22 -4.45 -12.69
N ALA A 48 -10.60 -5.21 -11.68
CA ALA A 48 -10.83 -6.64 -11.83
C ALA A 48 -11.97 -6.90 -12.83
N ALA A 49 -13.11 -6.22 -12.68
CA ALA A 49 -14.24 -6.32 -13.63
C ALA A 49 -13.86 -5.86 -15.05
N GLY A 50 -12.96 -4.88 -15.17
CA GLY A 50 -12.38 -4.41 -16.44
C GLY A 50 -11.45 -5.40 -17.12
N GLY A 51 -11.16 -6.56 -16.51
CA GLY A 51 -10.46 -7.67 -17.16
C GLY A 51 -9.04 -7.96 -16.66
N CYS A 52 -8.50 -7.24 -15.66
CA CYS A 52 -7.21 -7.60 -15.09
C CYS A 52 -7.20 -9.04 -14.57
N GLY A 53 -6.12 -9.78 -14.85
CA GLY A 53 -5.88 -11.11 -14.28
C GLY A 53 -5.36 -11.07 -12.86
N LEU A 54 -4.62 -10.01 -12.51
CA LEU A 54 -4.11 -9.73 -11.17
C LEU A 54 -4.40 -8.27 -10.81
N VAL A 55 -4.88 -8.03 -9.60
CA VAL A 55 -4.99 -6.69 -9.03
C VAL A 55 -4.19 -6.65 -7.75
N MET A 56 -3.16 -5.79 -7.72
CA MET A 56 -2.31 -5.60 -6.55
C MET A 56 -2.71 -4.31 -5.83
N LEU A 57 -3.05 -4.44 -4.55
CA LEU A 57 -3.35 -3.32 -3.68
C LEU A 57 -2.12 -2.44 -3.51
N GLU A 58 -2.37 -1.17 -3.29
CA GLU A 58 -1.38 -0.14 -2.99
C GLU A 58 -0.43 -0.52 -1.85
N ALA A 59 0.63 0.26 -1.68
CA ALA A 59 1.53 0.12 -0.54
C ALA A 59 0.72 0.18 0.77
N THR A 60 0.70 -0.95 1.48
CA THR A 60 -0.06 -1.14 2.72
C THR A 60 0.94 -1.26 3.87
N ALA A 61 0.90 -0.30 4.77
CA ALA A 61 1.92 -0.15 5.78
C ALA A 61 1.82 -1.23 6.87
N VAL A 62 2.97 -1.79 7.28
CA VAL A 62 3.06 -2.82 8.33
C VAL A 62 3.15 -2.23 9.75
N THR A 63 3.36 -0.92 9.86
CA THR A 63 3.35 -0.16 11.12
C THR A 63 2.75 1.21 10.91
N PRO A 64 2.18 1.87 11.94
CA PRO A 64 1.70 3.25 11.82
C PRO A 64 2.77 4.24 11.36
N GLY A 65 4.02 4.04 11.76
CA GLY A 65 5.16 4.84 11.31
C GLY A 65 5.63 4.54 9.90
N GLY A 66 5.16 3.43 9.31
CA GLY A 66 5.53 2.95 7.98
C GLY A 66 4.73 3.53 6.83
N VAL A 67 3.69 4.33 7.07
CA VAL A 67 2.89 4.97 6.02
C VAL A 67 3.69 6.03 5.26
N ILE A 68 3.45 6.18 3.96
CA ILE A 68 4.00 7.30 3.17
C ILE A 68 3.28 8.59 3.58
N SER A 69 1.96 8.55 3.57
CA SER A 69 1.07 9.63 4.00
C SER A 69 0.09 9.12 5.04
N PRO A 70 -0.42 9.98 5.93
CA PRO A 70 -1.39 9.57 6.96
C PRO A 70 -2.60 8.80 6.41
N GLN A 71 -2.96 9.03 5.14
CA GLN A 71 -4.09 8.42 4.47
C GLN A 71 -3.77 7.11 3.73
N ASP A 72 -2.63 6.48 3.96
CA ASP A 72 -2.31 5.17 3.40
C ASP A 72 -3.11 4.04 4.03
N LEU A 73 -3.25 2.93 3.30
CA LEU A 73 -3.73 1.66 3.85
C LEU A 73 -2.74 1.09 4.88
N GLY A 74 -3.29 0.42 5.88
CA GLY A 74 -2.55 -0.28 6.92
C GLY A 74 -2.89 -1.77 7.02
N ILE A 75 -1.97 -2.52 7.63
CA ILE A 75 -2.14 -3.94 7.98
C ILE A 75 -1.53 -4.28 9.35
N TRP A 76 -1.31 -3.28 10.20
CA TRP A 76 -0.67 -3.44 11.51
C TRP A 76 -1.64 -3.78 12.65
N SER A 77 -2.95 -3.87 12.41
CA SER A 77 -3.98 -4.19 13.40
C SER A 77 -5.04 -5.10 12.79
N ASP A 78 -5.66 -5.93 13.61
CA ASP A 78 -6.79 -6.77 13.21
C ASP A 78 -8.02 -5.95 12.77
N ASP A 79 -8.11 -4.68 13.16
CA ASP A 79 -9.14 -3.75 12.70
C ASP A 79 -9.11 -3.51 11.18
N HIS A 80 -7.96 -3.75 10.54
CA HIS A 80 -7.82 -3.64 9.07
C HIS A 80 -8.40 -4.83 8.31
N ILE A 81 -8.53 -6.00 8.98
CA ILE A 81 -8.95 -7.26 8.34
C ILE A 81 -10.29 -7.14 7.61
N PRO A 82 -11.36 -6.57 8.20
CA PRO A 82 -12.65 -6.50 7.51
C PRO A 82 -12.58 -5.73 6.18
N GLY A 83 -11.89 -4.59 6.18
CA GLY A 83 -11.73 -3.75 5.00
C GLY A 83 -10.88 -4.41 3.91
N LEU A 84 -9.74 -4.99 4.28
CA LEU A 84 -8.87 -5.72 3.36
C LEU A 84 -9.57 -6.96 2.79
N ARG A 85 -10.35 -7.67 3.59
CA ARG A 85 -11.18 -8.79 3.14
C ARG A 85 -12.19 -8.35 2.10
N ALA A 86 -12.95 -7.27 2.34
CA ALA A 86 -13.93 -6.75 1.39
C ALA A 86 -13.28 -6.37 0.04
N ILE A 87 -12.07 -5.83 0.06
CA ILE A 87 -11.31 -5.56 -1.17
C ILE A 87 -10.97 -6.87 -1.88
N ALA A 88 -10.39 -7.84 -1.18
CA ALA A 88 -10.00 -9.12 -1.76
C ALA A 88 -11.20 -9.85 -2.38
N GLU A 89 -12.31 -9.91 -1.65
CA GLU A 89 -13.57 -10.52 -2.13
C GLU A 89 -14.11 -9.82 -3.38
N SER A 90 -14.07 -8.48 -3.44
CA SER A 90 -14.53 -7.74 -4.63
C SER A 90 -13.69 -8.04 -5.87
N ILE A 91 -12.37 -8.17 -5.72
CA ILE A 91 -11.43 -8.54 -6.78
C ILE A 91 -11.68 -9.97 -7.25
N GLN A 92 -11.78 -10.91 -6.31
CA GLN A 92 -11.97 -12.34 -6.61
C GLN A 92 -13.33 -12.62 -7.22
N TYR A 93 -14.39 -11.95 -6.75
CA TYR A 93 -15.73 -12.04 -7.35
C TYR A 93 -15.72 -11.64 -8.83
N ALA A 94 -14.92 -10.64 -9.20
CA ALA A 94 -14.74 -10.23 -10.59
C ALA A 94 -13.76 -11.12 -11.39
N GLY A 95 -13.27 -12.25 -10.80
CA GLY A 95 -12.45 -13.25 -11.47
C GLY A 95 -10.97 -12.90 -11.62
N ALA A 96 -10.45 -11.95 -10.85
CA ALA A 96 -9.03 -11.64 -10.77
C ALA A 96 -8.38 -12.22 -9.51
N ALA A 97 -7.08 -12.47 -9.54
CA ALA A 97 -6.31 -12.74 -8.34
C ALA A 97 -6.07 -11.42 -7.57
N ALA A 98 -6.22 -11.47 -6.24
CA ALA A 98 -5.89 -10.36 -5.36
C ALA A 98 -4.47 -10.51 -4.81
N ALA A 99 -3.72 -9.41 -4.79
CA ALA A 99 -2.42 -9.31 -4.16
C ALA A 99 -2.31 -8.01 -3.37
N ILE A 100 -1.29 -7.90 -2.52
CA ILE A 100 -1.05 -6.73 -1.69
C ILE A 100 0.44 -6.38 -1.71
N GLN A 101 0.77 -5.09 -1.80
CA GLN A 101 2.13 -4.61 -1.60
C GLN A 101 2.34 -4.28 -0.12
N ILE A 102 3.05 -5.13 0.60
CA ILE A 102 3.48 -4.88 1.98
C ILE A 102 4.60 -3.83 1.96
N ALA A 103 4.48 -2.77 2.76
CA ALA A 103 5.38 -1.64 2.69
C ALA A 103 5.73 -1.02 4.04
N HIS A 104 6.90 -0.40 4.06
CA HIS A 104 7.32 0.56 5.10
C HIS A 104 8.05 1.71 4.41
N ALA A 105 7.53 2.93 4.55
CA ALA A 105 8.04 4.11 3.83
C ALA A 105 9.41 4.59 4.30
N GLY A 106 9.85 4.18 5.49
CA GLY A 106 11.17 4.53 6.00
C GLY A 106 11.37 6.03 6.13
N ARG A 107 12.45 6.52 5.55
CA ARG A 107 12.79 7.96 5.56
C ARG A 107 11.78 8.86 4.86
N LYS A 108 10.89 8.30 4.05
CA LYS A 108 9.83 9.02 3.35
C LYS A 108 8.51 9.06 4.11
N SER A 109 8.41 8.40 5.28
CA SER A 109 7.16 8.33 6.03
C SER A 109 6.70 9.70 6.54
N GLY A 110 5.37 9.86 6.69
CA GLY A 110 4.76 11.06 7.22
C GLY A 110 4.87 12.27 6.28
N THR A 111 4.74 12.06 4.98
CA THR A 111 4.65 13.13 3.98
C THR A 111 3.19 13.43 3.64
N TYR A 112 2.90 14.65 3.19
CA TYR A 112 1.60 14.96 2.64
C TYR A 112 1.33 14.17 1.35
N ARG A 113 0.06 13.79 1.12
CA ARG A 113 -0.36 13.15 -0.14
C ARG A 113 -0.12 14.08 -1.35
N PRO A 114 0.12 13.54 -2.57
CA PRO A 114 0.60 14.32 -3.71
C PRO A 114 -0.27 15.50 -4.14
N TRP A 115 -1.58 15.45 -3.89
CA TRP A 115 -2.53 16.52 -4.24
C TRP A 115 -2.89 17.43 -3.05
N SER A 116 -2.20 17.29 -1.93
CA SER A 116 -2.33 18.26 -0.84
C SER A 116 -1.85 19.66 -1.30
N PRO A 117 -2.53 20.73 -0.90
CA PRO A 117 -2.03 22.09 -1.14
C PRO A 117 -0.71 22.35 -0.41
N VAL A 118 -0.47 21.64 0.67
CA VAL A 118 0.80 21.68 1.43
C VAL A 118 1.70 20.54 0.96
N ARG A 119 2.99 20.82 0.79
CA ARG A 119 4.00 19.85 0.36
C ARG A 119 4.98 19.54 1.50
N GLY A 120 5.69 18.44 1.36
CA GLY A 120 6.75 18.03 2.30
C GLY A 120 6.24 17.13 3.41
N TYR A 121 6.90 17.19 4.55
CA TYR A 121 6.57 16.37 5.72
C TYR A 121 5.46 16.98 6.56
N VAL A 122 4.62 16.09 7.13
CA VAL A 122 3.61 16.50 8.11
C VAL A 122 4.34 16.98 9.35
N PRO A 123 4.07 18.24 9.82
CA PRO A 123 4.60 18.71 11.11
C PRO A 123 4.13 17.81 12.26
N ASP A 124 4.95 17.72 13.30
CA ASP A 124 4.62 16.97 14.52
C ASP A 124 4.18 15.51 14.25
N TRP A 125 4.76 14.89 13.20
CA TRP A 125 4.52 13.50 12.86
C TRP A 125 4.80 12.60 14.08
N PRO A 126 3.79 11.86 14.61
CA PRO A 126 3.91 11.21 15.91
C PRO A 126 4.78 9.95 15.94
N HIS A 127 5.24 9.50 14.77
CA HIS A 127 6.00 8.25 14.63
C HIS A 127 7.44 8.54 14.17
N PRO A 128 8.42 7.75 14.62
CA PRO A 128 9.79 7.89 14.13
C PRO A 128 9.88 7.52 12.63
N ARG A 129 10.60 8.33 11.87
CA ARG A 129 10.92 8.04 10.45
C ARG A 129 12.13 7.12 10.38
N LEU A 130 11.97 5.86 10.79
CA LEU A 130 13.05 4.89 10.83
C LEU A 130 13.57 4.56 9.43
N ALA A 131 14.90 4.47 9.29
CA ALA A 131 15.55 4.09 8.05
C ALA A 131 16.78 3.22 8.32
N PRO A 132 17.24 2.40 7.36
CA PRO A 132 18.45 1.58 7.55
C PRO A 132 19.70 2.41 7.87
N ALA A 133 19.74 3.67 7.43
CA ALA A 133 20.84 4.60 7.68
C ALA A 133 20.31 6.01 7.92
N ALA A 134 21.07 6.83 8.68
CA ALA A 134 20.77 8.23 8.96
C ALA A 134 21.06 9.12 7.72
N ILE A 135 20.38 8.83 6.62
CA ILE A 135 20.49 9.55 5.35
C ILE A 135 19.12 10.12 5.01
N PRO A 136 18.97 11.43 4.75
CA PRO A 136 17.69 12.05 4.42
C PRO A 136 17.16 11.54 3.07
N PHE A 137 15.84 11.68 2.85
CA PHE A 137 15.23 11.32 1.56
C PHE A 137 15.67 12.27 0.43
N ARG A 138 15.83 13.55 0.75
CA ARG A 138 16.40 14.63 -0.07
C ARG A 138 17.21 15.56 0.82
N GLU A 139 18.05 16.38 0.23
CA GLU A 139 18.92 17.32 0.98
C GLU A 139 18.14 18.27 1.90
N ASP A 140 16.94 18.67 1.49
CA ASP A 140 16.06 19.60 2.22
C ASP A 140 15.12 18.90 3.22
N THR A 141 15.33 17.60 3.48
CA THR A 141 14.45 16.83 4.35
C THR A 141 15.10 16.39 5.65
N PRO A 142 14.32 16.13 6.71
CA PRO A 142 14.88 15.69 8.00
C PRO A 142 15.71 14.41 7.86
N VAL A 143 16.82 14.35 8.55
CA VAL A 143 17.65 13.15 8.67
C VAL A 143 16.91 12.14 9.58
N PRO A 144 16.55 10.96 9.11
CA PRO A 144 15.93 9.95 9.95
C PRO A 144 16.95 9.33 10.91
N PRO A 145 16.55 8.86 12.08
CA PRO A 145 17.42 7.99 12.88
C PRO A 145 17.68 6.68 12.12
N ALA A 146 18.92 6.18 12.24
CA ALA A 146 19.24 4.84 11.76
C ALA A 146 18.58 3.79 12.66
N MET A 147 17.99 2.75 12.05
CA MET A 147 17.39 1.64 12.78
C MET A 147 18.42 0.87 13.58
N THR A 148 18.08 0.58 14.83
CA THR A 148 18.81 -0.35 15.68
C THR A 148 18.39 -1.80 15.41
N ALA A 149 19.09 -2.78 16.03
CA ALA A 149 18.66 -4.17 16.00
C ALA A 149 17.24 -4.31 16.62
N THR A 150 16.99 -3.65 17.75
CA THR A 150 15.70 -3.66 18.44
C THR A 150 14.57 -3.12 17.55
N ASP A 151 14.81 -2.04 16.79
CA ASP A 151 13.79 -1.51 15.87
C ASP A 151 13.43 -2.50 14.78
N ARG A 152 14.40 -3.26 14.27
CA ARG A 152 14.17 -4.29 13.25
C ARG A 152 13.36 -5.46 13.77
N ASP A 153 13.62 -5.86 15.02
CA ASP A 153 12.94 -6.99 15.66
C ASP A 153 11.49 -6.64 16.05
N ALA A 154 11.17 -5.35 16.14
CA ALA A 154 9.84 -4.84 16.47
C ALA A 154 8.95 -4.57 15.24
N MET A 155 9.47 -4.73 14.01
CA MET A 155 8.74 -4.58 12.75
C MET A 155 8.33 -5.92 12.15
#